data_f1895a9f1c2c94d695dc42ce638e4d9b
#
_entry.id   f1895a9f1c2c94d695dc42ce638e4d9b
#
_cell.length_a   1.000
_cell.length_b   1.000
_cell.length_c   1.000
_cell.angle_alpha   90.00
_cell.angle_beta   90.00
_cell.angle_gamma   90.00
#
_symmetry.space_group_name_H-M   'P 1'
#
loop_
_entity.id
_entity.type
_entity.pdbx_description
1 polymer ?
#
loop_
_entity_poly.entity_id
_entity_poly.type
_entity_poly.pdbx_seq_one_letter_code
_entity_poly.pdbx_strand_id
1 'polypeptide(L)'
;IALLPNTHPVVQTKESVAYVTRPMPGHPVTVHAVAAVTVDARGKDLTEMMDLQRAGVVAFSDGHNSLQNSDMVLKVLQYLQPFGGLFINRPEDTLLIQFGTMNEGVPATMLGMKGMPRMAESMMVMRDLRLLEYTGGKIHFACLSTAEAVELVRQAKKRGLRVTCDVAAHQVVFTDQDLMQFDTHLK
;
A
#
# COMPACT_ATOMS: atom_id res chain seq x y z
N ILE A 1 9.67 -2.75 -13.71
CA ILE A 1 9.56 -2.90 -12.25
C ILE A 1 9.18 -1.55 -11.66
N ALA A 2 8.19 -1.52 -10.74
CA ALA A 2 7.88 -0.35 -9.92
C ALA A 2 8.72 -0.41 -8.63
N LEU A 3 9.51 0.64 -8.39
CA LEU A 3 10.32 0.77 -7.17
C LEU A 3 9.56 1.60 -6.14
N LEU A 4 9.27 0.99 -4.97
CA LEU A 4 8.65 1.69 -3.85
C LEU A 4 9.58 2.75 -3.24
N PRO A 5 9.04 3.78 -2.56
CA PRO A 5 9.81 4.93 -2.10
C PRO A 5 10.72 4.66 -0.91
N ASN A 6 10.59 3.51 -0.22
CA ASN A 6 11.32 3.18 1.01
C ASN A 6 12.80 2.86 0.78
N THR A 7 13.50 3.74 0.11
CA THR A 7 14.95 3.72 -0.12
C THR A 7 15.66 4.67 0.85
N HIS A 8 16.98 4.68 0.87
CA HIS A 8 17.81 5.64 1.62
C HIS A 8 18.71 6.42 0.66
N PRO A 9 18.42 7.71 0.41
CA PRO A 9 17.26 8.49 0.88
C PRO A 9 15.92 8.03 0.25
N VAL A 10 14.80 8.42 0.88
CA VAL A 10 13.44 8.16 0.35
C VAL A 10 13.25 8.81 -1.02
N VAL A 11 12.54 8.14 -1.94
CA VAL A 11 12.21 8.72 -3.26
C VAL A 11 11.11 9.77 -3.08
N GLN A 12 11.51 11.02 -2.90
CA GLN A 12 10.61 12.15 -2.61
C GLN A 12 11.03 13.47 -3.27
N THR A 13 12.15 13.46 -4.01
CA THR A 13 12.65 14.63 -4.76
C THR A 13 12.90 14.28 -6.21
N LYS A 14 12.99 15.28 -7.10
CA LYS A 14 13.28 15.08 -8.53
C LYS A 14 14.63 14.39 -8.73
N GLU A 15 15.61 14.70 -7.90
CA GLU A 15 16.95 14.13 -7.93
C GLU A 15 16.93 12.64 -7.58
N SER A 16 16.17 12.26 -6.54
CA SER A 16 16.01 10.85 -6.17
C SER A 16 15.26 10.06 -7.26
N VAL A 17 14.24 10.65 -7.89
CA VAL A 17 13.55 10.05 -9.04
C VAL A 17 14.53 9.84 -10.21
N ALA A 18 15.28 10.87 -10.61
CA ALA A 18 16.25 10.79 -11.69
C ALA A 18 17.34 9.74 -11.42
N TYR A 19 17.76 9.62 -10.17
CA TYR A 19 18.76 8.62 -9.76
C TYR A 19 18.24 7.18 -9.94
N VAL A 20 17.04 6.87 -9.44
CA VAL A 20 16.51 5.49 -9.45
C VAL A 20 15.99 5.06 -10.83
N THR A 21 15.59 6.02 -11.68
CA THR A 21 15.11 5.74 -13.04
C THR A 21 16.20 5.84 -14.11
N ARG A 22 17.43 6.12 -13.72
CA ARG A 22 18.54 6.27 -14.67
C ARG A 22 18.71 5.01 -15.51
N PRO A 23 18.70 5.12 -16.86
CA PRO A 23 18.99 3.98 -17.71
C PRO A 23 20.36 3.36 -17.43
N MET A 24 20.39 2.05 -17.25
CA MET A 24 21.64 1.31 -17.08
C MET A 24 21.91 0.51 -18.36
N PRO A 25 22.98 0.83 -19.13
CA PRO A 25 23.32 0.09 -20.33
C PRO A 25 23.45 -1.42 -20.05
N GLY A 26 22.85 -2.25 -20.90
CA GLY A 26 22.89 -3.70 -20.76
C GLY A 26 21.87 -4.30 -19.77
N HIS A 27 21.09 -3.49 -19.06
CA HIS A 27 20.01 -4.00 -18.22
C HIS A 27 18.72 -4.20 -19.00
N PRO A 28 18.10 -5.40 -18.96
CA PRO A 28 16.86 -5.69 -19.72
C PRO A 28 15.60 -5.12 -19.03
N VAL A 29 15.72 -4.56 -17.84
CA VAL A 29 14.58 -4.15 -17.02
C VAL A 29 14.49 -2.63 -16.92
N THR A 30 13.30 -2.08 -17.21
CA THR A 30 12.97 -0.67 -16.97
C THR A 30 12.48 -0.51 -15.53
N VAL A 31 13.06 0.46 -14.81
CA VAL A 31 12.64 0.82 -13.45
C VAL A 31 11.76 2.07 -13.51
N HIS A 32 10.58 1.98 -12.92
CA HIS A 32 9.64 3.10 -12.74
C HIS A 32 9.62 3.50 -11.27
N ALA A 33 9.74 4.78 -10.98
CA ALA A 33 9.70 5.28 -9.61
C ALA A 33 8.26 5.41 -9.11
N VAL A 34 8.02 4.91 -7.90
CA VAL A 34 6.90 5.30 -7.04
C VAL A 34 7.47 6.25 -5.99
N ALA A 35 6.91 7.45 -5.87
CA ALA A 35 7.40 8.45 -4.92
C ALA A 35 6.55 8.47 -3.64
N ALA A 36 7.18 8.92 -2.55
CA ALA A 36 6.49 9.10 -1.29
C ALA A 36 5.39 10.18 -1.39
N VAL A 37 4.23 9.92 -0.78
CA VAL A 37 3.16 10.94 -0.65
C VAL A 37 3.45 11.90 0.48
N THR A 38 4.16 11.43 1.52
CA THR A 38 4.56 12.28 2.64
C THR A 38 6.07 12.34 2.80
N VAL A 39 6.54 13.45 3.36
CA VAL A 39 7.97 13.67 3.61
C VAL A 39 8.52 12.55 4.49
N ASP A 40 9.60 11.93 4.04
CA ASP A 40 10.26 10.76 4.65
C ASP A 40 9.31 9.55 4.86
N ALA A 41 8.17 9.51 4.14
CA ALA A 41 7.12 8.50 4.29
C ALA A 41 6.60 8.38 5.75
N ARG A 42 6.44 9.52 6.45
CA ARG A 42 6.07 9.57 7.88
C ARG A 42 4.60 9.87 8.14
N GLY A 43 3.80 10.04 7.08
CA GLY A 43 2.35 10.30 7.21
C GLY A 43 1.98 11.69 7.78
N LYS A 44 2.88 12.69 7.73
CA LYS A 44 2.68 14.01 8.35
C LYS A 44 2.52 15.14 7.34
N ASP A 45 3.52 15.40 6.54
CA ASP A 45 3.58 16.52 5.61
C ASP A 45 3.62 15.99 4.17
N LEU A 46 2.84 16.59 3.26
CA LEU A 46 2.80 16.17 1.86
C LEU A 46 4.10 16.52 1.12
N THR A 47 4.47 15.67 0.17
CA THR A 47 5.51 15.96 -0.81
C THR A 47 4.96 16.80 -1.97
N GLU A 48 5.85 17.34 -2.81
CA GLU A 48 5.49 18.08 -4.03
C GLU A 48 5.10 17.13 -5.17
N MET A 49 3.97 16.41 -5.01
CA MET A 49 3.56 15.31 -5.89
C MET A 49 3.40 15.71 -7.35
N MET A 50 2.97 16.96 -7.64
CA MET A 50 2.87 17.44 -9.02
C MET A 50 4.25 17.56 -9.69
N ASP A 51 5.23 18.01 -8.96
CA ASP A 51 6.60 18.13 -9.45
C ASP A 51 7.25 16.74 -9.66
N LEU A 52 6.95 15.81 -8.76
CA LEU A 52 7.39 14.41 -8.88
C LEU A 52 6.72 13.72 -10.08
N GLN A 53 5.44 13.99 -10.34
CA GLN A 53 4.75 13.50 -11.54
C GLN A 53 5.45 13.99 -12.81
N ARG A 54 5.81 15.28 -12.87
CA ARG A 54 6.56 15.85 -14.01
C ARG A 54 7.95 15.25 -14.17
N ALA A 55 8.55 14.78 -13.09
CA ALA A 55 9.83 14.06 -13.11
C ALA A 55 9.72 12.59 -13.57
N GLY A 56 8.49 12.09 -13.87
CA GLY A 56 8.26 10.76 -14.41
C GLY A 56 7.84 9.69 -13.39
N VAL A 57 7.40 10.11 -12.20
CA VAL A 57 6.82 9.19 -11.20
C VAL A 57 5.51 8.61 -11.74
N VAL A 58 5.32 7.30 -11.59
CA VAL A 58 4.15 6.57 -12.13
C VAL A 58 3.03 6.40 -11.09
N ALA A 59 3.36 6.44 -9.81
CA ALA A 59 2.41 6.33 -8.70
C ALA A 59 3.01 6.92 -7.42
N PHE A 60 2.18 7.09 -6.40
CA PHE A 60 2.53 7.70 -5.12
C PHE A 60 2.15 6.79 -3.97
N SER A 61 3.04 6.60 -3.00
CA SER A 61 2.84 5.69 -1.86
C SER A 61 3.81 6.05 -0.74
N ASP A 62 3.47 5.76 0.50
CA ASP A 62 4.47 5.69 1.58
C ASP A 62 5.03 4.26 1.75
N GLY A 63 4.77 3.39 0.75
CA GLY A 63 5.30 2.04 0.65
C GLY A 63 4.83 1.14 1.79
N HIS A 64 5.74 0.72 2.66
CA HIS A 64 5.42 -0.13 3.79
C HIS A 64 4.67 0.60 4.93
N ASN A 65 4.64 1.92 4.92
CA ASN A 65 4.00 2.73 5.94
C ASN A 65 2.55 3.03 5.54
N SER A 66 1.60 2.36 6.17
CA SER A 66 0.17 2.63 5.97
C SER A 66 -0.20 4.02 6.47
N LEU A 67 -0.91 4.81 5.67
CA LEU A 67 -1.42 6.12 6.12
C LEU A 67 -2.59 5.95 7.10
N GLN A 68 -2.32 6.21 8.38
CA GLN A 68 -3.31 6.06 9.46
C GLN A 68 -4.30 7.22 9.50
N ASN A 69 -3.84 8.44 9.21
CA ASN A 69 -4.64 9.65 9.31
C ASN A 69 -5.59 9.82 8.10
N SER A 70 -6.89 9.81 8.35
CA SER A 70 -7.93 9.97 7.31
C SER A 70 -7.87 11.32 6.59
N ASP A 71 -7.52 12.42 7.29
CA ASP A 71 -7.35 13.74 6.68
C ASP A 71 -6.16 13.75 5.71
N MET A 72 -5.09 13.04 6.05
CA MET A 72 -3.94 12.90 5.13
C MET A 72 -4.34 12.15 3.87
N VAL A 73 -5.04 11.01 3.98
CA VAL A 73 -5.54 10.26 2.82
C VAL A 73 -6.47 11.11 1.97
N LEU A 74 -7.37 11.87 2.59
CA LEU A 74 -8.25 12.81 1.89
C LEU A 74 -7.45 13.83 1.07
N LYS A 75 -6.46 14.48 1.70
CA LYS A 75 -5.60 15.48 1.05
C LYS A 75 -4.79 14.88 -0.10
N VAL A 76 -4.24 13.68 0.08
CA VAL A 76 -3.51 12.96 -0.98
C VAL A 76 -4.41 12.72 -2.18
N LEU A 77 -5.61 12.16 -1.98
CA LEU A 77 -6.55 11.89 -3.07
C LEU A 77 -6.99 13.17 -3.78
N GLN A 78 -7.25 14.26 -3.05
CA GLN A 78 -7.59 15.56 -3.61
C GLN A 78 -6.42 16.17 -4.40
N TYR A 79 -5.20 16.08 -3.89
CA TYR A 79 -4.01 16.60 -4.57
C TYR A 79 -3.72 15.85 -5.87
N LEU A 80 -3.90 14.53 -5.89
CA LEU A 80 -3.62 13.69 -7.06
C LEU A 80 -4.74 13.75 -8.11
N GLN A 81 -5.97 14.06 -7.73
CA GLN A 81 -7.15 14.02 -8.59
C GLN A 81 -7.01 14.87 -9.86
N PRO A 82 -6.55 16.15 -9.81
CA PRO A 82 -6.50 17.04 -10.99
C PRO A 82 -5.62 16.52 -12.12
N PHE A 83 -4.55 15.81 -11.82
CA PHE A 83 -3.65 15.24 -12.83
C PHE A 83 -3.75 13.73 -12.98
N GLY A 84 -4.78 13.13 -12.35
CA GLY A 84 -5.07 11.71 -12.47
C GLY A 84 -4.01 10.79 -11.88
N GLY A 85 -3.26 11.26 -10.89
CA GLY A 85 -2.25 10.49 -10.18
C GLY A 85 -2.84 9.27 -9.47
N LEU A 86 -2.05 8.20 -9.34
CA LEU A 86 -2.42 6.96 -8.66
C LEU A 86 -1.84 6.98 -7.23
N PHE A 87 -2.71 6.86 -6.23
CA PHE A 87 -2.31 6.61 -4.85
C PHE A 87 -2.27 5.10 -4.60
N ILE A 88 -1.15 4.59 -4.08
CA ILE A 88 -1.01 3.21 -3.62
C ILE A 88 -0.96 3.23 -2.09
N ASN A 89 -1.88 2.54 -1.43
CA ASN A 89 -1.90 2.40 0.02
C ASN A 89 -1.88 0.93 0.42
N ARG A 90 -1.13 0.61 1.48
CA ARG A 90 -1.21 -0.66 2.18
C ARG A 90 -2.22 -0.50 3.32
N PRO A 91 -3.42 -1.10 3.22
CA PRO A 91 -4.50 -0.82 4.16
C PRO A 91 -4.33 -1.65 5.42
N GLU A 92 -3.66 -1.12 6.42
CA GLU A 92 -3.33 -1.82 7.66
C GLU A 92 -3.46 -0.87 8.85
N ASP A 93 -4.34 -1.16 9.81
CA ASP A 93 -4.41 -0.41 11.06
C ASP A 93 -3.27 -0.85 11.97
N THR A 94 -2.26 0.02 12.12
CA THR A 94 -1.02 -0.30 12.82
C THR A 94 -1.20 -0.50 14.33
N LEU A 95 -2.25 0.06 14.93
CA LEU A 95 -2.55 -0.13 16.35
C LEU A 95 -3.21 -1.49 16.59
N LEU A 96 -4.11 -1.90 15.71
CA LEU A 96 -4.79 -3.19 15.84
C LEU A 96 -3.85 -4.37 15.59
N ILE A 97 -2.88 -4.23 14.68
CA ILE A 97 -1.90 -5.30 14.38
C ILE A 97 -0.66 -5.24 15.27
N GLN A 98 -0.54 -4.23 16.11
CA GLN A 98 0.63 -4.07 16.97
C GLN A 98 0.90 -5.34 17.79
N PHE A 99 2.14 -5.84 17.70
CA PHE A 99 2.57 -7.08 18.33
C PHE A 99 1.95 -8.37 17.77
N GLY A 100 1.08 -8.31 16.76
CA GLY A 100 0.61 -9.48 16.04
C GLY A 100 1.71 -10.07 15.16
N THR A 101 1.73 -11.40 15.04
CA THR A 101 2.76 -12.10 14.27
C THR A 101 2.20 -13.00 13.18
N MET A 102 0.91 -13.27 13.21
CA MET A 102 0.18 -14.03 12.19
C MET A 102 -1.30 -13.64 12.21
N ASN A 103 -2.09 -14.14 11.27
CA ASN A 103 -3.53 -13.92 11.27
C ASN A 103 -4.20 -14.47 12.54
N GLU A 104 -5.17 -13.72 13.06
CA GLU A 104 -6.01 -14.19 14.16
C GLU A 104 -6.86 -15.40 13.70
N GLY A 105 -6.82 -16.48 14.51
CA GLY A 105 -7.57 -17.69 14.21
C GLY A 105 -7.12 -18.89 15.05
N VAL A 106 -7.66 -20.07 14.71
CA VAL A 106 -7.31 -21.32 15.40
C VAL A 106 -5.81 -21.61 15.38
N PRO A 107 -5.09 -21.47 14.23
CA PRO A 107 -3.65 -21.67 14.20
C PRO A 107 -2.89 -20.76 15.19
N ALA A 108 -3.22 -19.48 15.25
CA ALA A 108 -2.57 -18.54 16.18
C ALA A 108 -2.76 -18.97 17.64
N THR A 109 -3.97 -19.39 18.00
CA THR A 109 -4.29 -19.87 19.35
C THR A 109 -3.52 -21.17 19.68
N MET A 110 -3.47 -22.11 18.74
CA MET A 110 -2.75 -23.39 18.94
C MET A 110 -1.25 -23.20 19.08
N LEU A 111 -0.68 -22.23 18.36
CA LEU A 111 0.75 -21.91 18.40
C LEU A 111 1.11 -20.99 19.59
N GLY A 112 0.12 -20.46 20.33
CA GLY A 112 0.33 -19.48 21.38
C GLY A 112 0.86 -18.13 20.85
N MET A 113 0.62 -17.83 19.57
CA MET A 113 1.08 -16.61 18.93
C MET A 113 -0.01 -15.53 18.95
N LYS A 114 0.40 -14.26 19.06
CA LYS A 114 -0.54 -13.14 19.01
C LYS A 114 -1.07 -12.95 17.59
N GLY A 115 -2.40 -13.04 17.45
CA GLY A 115 -3.09 -12.85 16.18
C GLY A 115 -3.23 -11.37 15.80
N MET A 116 -3.24 -11.11 14.49
CA MET A 116 -3.64 -9.83 13.88
C MET A 116 -5.09 -9.94 13.45
N PRO A 117 -6.01 -9.10 13.98
CA PRO A 117 -7.42 -9.18 13.64
C PRO A 117 -7.65 -8.81 12.16
N ARG A 118 -8.44 -9.61 11.45
CA ARG A 118 -8.74 -9.41 10.02
C ARG A 118 -9.37 -8.05 9.74
N MET A 119 -10.14 -7.53 10.70
CA MET A 119 -10.77 -6.21 10.59
C MET A 119 -9.76 -5.05 10.47
N ALA A 120 -8.50 -5.24 10.89
CA ALA A 120 -7.47 -4.21 10.75
C ALA A 120 -7.22 -3.82 9.28
N GLU A 121 -7.39 -4.75 8.33
CA GLU A 121 -7.30 -4.50 6.90
C GLU A 121 -8.63 -3.96 6.35
N SER A 122 -9.76 -4.65 6.62
CA SER A 122 -11.05 -4.30 6.01
C SER A 122 -11.57 -2.93 6.45
N MET A 123 -11.33 -2.52 7.69
CA MET A 123 -11.68 -1.17 8.18
C MET A 123 -10.92 -0.08 7.41
N MET A 124 -9.63 -0.27 7.16
CA MET A 124 -8.82 0.70 6.42
C MET A 124 -9.23 0.76 4.95
N VAL A 125 -9.53 -0.39 4.32
CA VAL A 125 -10.08 -0.44 2.96
C VAL A 125 -11.42 0.31 2.90
N MET A 126 -12.33 0.06 3.85
CA MET A 126 -13.64 0.73 3.90
C MET A 126 -13.47 2.25 4.04
N ARG A 127 -12.60 2.70 4.95
CA ARG A 127 -12.28 4.13 5.15
C ARG A 127 -11.81 4.77 3.84
N ASP A 128 -10.81 4.16 3.20
CA ASP A 128 -10.20 4.72 2.00
C ASP A 128 -11.16 4.70 0.80
N LEU A 129 -12.01 3.70 0.68
CA LEU A 129 -13.05 3.65 -0.35
C LEU A 129 -14.08 4.77 -0.17
N ARG A 130 -14.45 5.13 1.07
CA ARG A 130 -15.34 6.28 1.34
C ARG A 130 -14.68 7.60 0.95
N LEU A 131 -13.40 7.77 1.26
CA LEU A 131 -12.63 8.95 0.86
C LEU A 131 -12.45 9.01 -0.67
N LEU A 132 -12.22 7.87 -1.32
CA LEU A 132 -12.16 7.77 -2.77
C LEU A 132 -13.48 8.16 -3.44
N GLU A 133 -14.61 7.68 -2.91
CA GLU A 133 -15.96 8.02 -3.41
C GLU A 133 -16.23 9.53 -3.31
N TYR A 134 -15.80 10.14 -2.22
CA TYR A 134 -15.94 11.58 -2.00
C TYR A 134 -15.05 12.43 -2.93
N THR A 135 -13.82 12.00 -3.18
CA THR A 135 -12.82 12.79 -3.95
C THR A 135 -12.84 12.53 -5.44
N GLY A 136 -13.30 11.36 -5.87
CA GLY A 136 -13.23 10.91 -7.27
C GLY A 136 -11.81 10.62 -7.77
N GLY A 137 -10.84 10.38 -6.88
CA GLY A 137 -9.44 10.07 -7.20
C GLY A 137 -9.23 8.67 -7.80
N LYS A 138 -8.02 8.14 -7.66
CA LYS A 138 -7.63 6.76 -8.01
C LYS A 138 -6.84 6.16 -6.87
N ILE A 139 -7.17 4.93 -6.49
CA ILE A 139 -6.43 4.20 -5.46
C ILE A 139 -6.11 2.77 -5.88
N HIS A 140 -4.97 2.29 -5.43
CA HIS A 140 -4.58 0.89 -5.50
C HIS A 140 -4.29 0.39 -4.08
N PHE A 141 -4.92 -0.70 -3.68
CA PHE A 141 -4.64 -1.36 -2.42
C PHE A 141 -3.60 -2.45 -2.62
N ALA A 142 -2.46 -2.29 -1.98
CA ALA A 142 -1.37 -3.24 -2.06
C ALA A 142 -1.49 -4.35 -1.00
N CYS A 143 -1.20 -5.58 -1.41
CA CYS A 143 -1.04 -6.75 -0.55
C CYS A 143 -2.28 -7.08 0.30
N LEU A 144 -3.49 -7.06 -0.30
CA LEU A 144 -4.70 -7.50 0.39
C LEU A 144 -4.59 -8.99 0.76
N SER A 145 -5.05 -9.33 1.95
CA SER A 145 -4.98 -10.69 2.49
C SER A 145 -6.33 -11.27 2.93
N THR A 146 -7.36 -10.44 3.05
CA THR A 146 -8.66 -10.88 3.58
C THR A 146 -9.75 -10.93 2.50
N ALA A 147 -10.62 -11.95 2.58
CA ALA A 147 -11.76 -12.08 1.67
C ALA A 147 -12.72 -10.87 1.77
N GLU A 148 -12.87 -10.31 2.98
CA GLU A 148 -13.73 -9.13 3.22
C GLU A 148 -13.20 -7.90 2.47
N ALA A 149 -11.89 -7.61 2.55
CA ALA A 149 -11.28 -6.50 1.83
C ALA A 149 -11.41 -6.64 0.31
N VAL A 150 -11.20 -7.86 -0.21
CA VAL A 150 -11.39 -8.16 -1.63
C VAL A 150 -12.85 -7.93 -2.06
N GLU A 151 -13.83 -8.32 -1.24
CA GLU A 151 -15.24 -8.10 -1.55
C GLU A 151 -15.60 -6.60 -1.52
N LEU A 152 -15.07 -5.82 -0.57
CA LEU A 152 -15.24 -4.36 -0.54
C LEU A 152 -14.72 -3.71 -1.83
N VAL A 153 -13.54 -4.12 -2.30
CA VAL A 153 -12.97 -3.62 -3.57
C VAL A 153 -13.84 -4.04 -4.76
N ARG A 154 -14.33 -5.29 -4.80
CA ARG A 154 -15.23 -5.78 -5.86
C ARG A 154 -16.51 -4.96 -5.95
N GLN A 155 -17.12 -4.66 -4.81
CA GLN A 155 -18.31 -3.82 -4.75
C GLN A 155 -18.03 -2.37 -5.18
N ALA A 156 -16.89 -1.81 -4.77
CA ALA A 156 -16.47 -0.48 -5.19
C ALA A 156 -16.26 -0.39 -6.71
N LYS A 157 -15.63 -1.40 -7.32
CA LYS A 157 -15.51 -1.51 -8.79
C LYS A 157 -16.86 -1.55 -9.49
N LYS A 158 -17.82 -2.34 -8.98
CA LYS A 158 -19.19 -2.41 -9.53
C LYS A 158 -19.91 -1.06 -9.48
N ARG A 159 -19.58 -0.21 -8.49
CA ARG A 159 -20.10 1.17 -8.38
C ARG A 159 -19.35 2.18 -9.27
N GLY A 160 -18.34 1.75 -10.04
CA GLY A 160 -17.57 2.59 -10.94
C GLY A 160 -16.42 3.36 -10.28
N LEU A 161 -16.05 3.05 -9.03
CA LEU A 161 -14.90 3.67 -8.39
C LEU A 161 -13.58 3.21 -9.05
N ARG A 162 -12.66 4.14 -9.20
CA ARG A 162 -11.33 3.87 -9.81
C ARG A 162 -10.39 3.24 -8.77
N VAL A 163 -10.64 1.99 -8.46
CA VAL A 163 -9.90 1.20 -7.48
C VAL A 163 -9.34 -0.08 -8.10
N THR A 164 -8.13 -0.43 -7.72
CA THR A 164 -7.49 -1.72 -8.02
C THR A 164 -6.85 -2.28 -6.76
N CYS A 165 -6.51 -3.56 -6.76
CA CYS A 165 -5.75 -4.18 -5.67
C CYS A 165 -4.85 -5.28 -6.20
N ASP A 166 -3.87 -5.67 -5.41
CA ASP A 166 -3.06 -6.86 -5.60
C ASP A 166 -3.05 -7.74 -4.33
N VAL A 167 -2.49 -8.93 -4.49
CA VAL A 167 -2.16 -9.87 -3.42
C VAL A 167 -0.72 -10.30 -3.58
N ALA A 168 -0.02 -10.60 -2.49
CA ALA A 168 1.35 -11.10 -2.59
C ALA A 168 1.35 -12.53 -3.15
N ALA A 169 2.34 -12.87 -3.98
CA ALA A 169 2.42 -14.16 -4.66
C ALA A 169 2.38 -15.35 -3.68
N HIS A 170 3.02 -15.23 -2.52
CA HIS A 170 3.00 -16.27 -1.50
C HIS A 170 1.61 -16.47 -0.87
N GLN A 171 0.76 -15.45 -0.80
CA GLN A 171 -0.61 -15.55 -0.27
C GLN A 171 -1.56 -16.36 -1.16
N VAL A 172 -1.17 -16.64 -2.41
CA VAL A 172 -1.93 -17.52 -3.32
C VAL A 172 -1.63 -19.00 -3.04
N VAL A 173 -0.48 -19.28 -2.42
CA VAL A 173 0.01 -20.67 -2.21
C VAL A 173 -0.07 -21.07 -0.74
N PHE A 174 0.33 -20.18 0.18
CA PHE A 174 0.43 -20.49 1.61
C PHE A 174 -0.74 -19.91 2.40
N THR A 175 -1.07 -20.60 3.48
CA THR A 175 -2.08 -20.24 4.47
C THR A 175 -1.47 -20.22 5.86
N ASP A 176 -2.18 -19.71 6.86
CA ASP A 176 -1.77 -19.77 8.27
C ASP A 176 -1.60 -21.20 8.81
N GLN A 177 -2.23 -22.21 8.17
CA GLN A 177 -2.04 -23.63 8.51
C GLN A 177 -0.60 -24.11 8.24
N ASP A 178 0.06 -23.54 7.24
CA ASP A 178 1.43 -23.92 6.89
C ASP A 178 2.44 -23.51 7.98
N LEU A 179 2.07 -22.56 8.85
CA LEU A 179 2.86 -22.11 9.99
C LEU A 179 2.84 -23.11 11.18
N MET A 180 1.94 -24.09 11.18
CA MET A 180 1.77 -25.04 12.30
C MET A 180 3.04 -25.82 12.66
N GLN A 181 4.00 -25.90 11.75
CA GLN A 181 5.29 -26.57 11.97
C GLN A 181 6.41 -25.61 12.38
N PHE A 182 6.12 -24.34 12.63
CA PHE A 182 7.11 -23.30 12.95
C PHE A 182 8.22 -23.15 11.92
N ASP A 183 7.94 -23.39 10.63
CA ASP A 183 8.91 -23.13 9.58
C ASP A 183 9.21 -21.64 9.46
N THR A 184 10.45 -21.27 9.79
CA THR A 184 10.91 -19.88 9.78
C THR A 184 11.02 -19.28 8.37
N HIS A 185 11.00 -20.09 7.30
CA HIS A 185 10.97 -19.61 5.92
C HIS A 185 9.61 -19.01 5.52
N LEU A 186 8.56 -19.27 6.31
CA LEU A 186 7.20 -18.78 6.06
C LEU A 186 6.87 -17.52 6.87
N LYS A 187 7.86 -16.90 7.55
CA LYS A 187 7.68 -15.75 8.40
C LYS A 187 8.21 -14.47 7.76
#